data_5ac69f207bfb684d7faecde00bcbeed0
#
_entry.id   5ac69f207bfb684d7faecde00bcbeed0
#
_cell.length_a   1.000
_cell.length_b   1.000
_cell.length_c   1.000
_cell.angle_alpha   90.00
_cell.angle_beta   90.00
_cell.angle_gamma   90.00
#
_symmetry.space_group_name_H-M   'P 1'
#
loop_
_entity.id
_entity.type
_entity.pdbx_description
1 polymer ?
#
loop_
_entity_poly.entity_id
_entity_poly.type
_entity_poly.pdbx_seq_one_letter_code
_entity_poly.pdbx_strand_id
1 'polypeptide(L)'
;MHTHPIVSIIDDDESVRIATSSLVRSLGWDVRLYASAEDFLASGQVGDVACIISDVQMPGMTGLEMQRRLLDDGVTLPIIFISAFASETMRQQALNDGAMCVLSKPVDSAAVSRCLEQLQAGGNGALH
;
A
#
# COMPACT_ATOMS: atom_id res chain seq x y z
N MET A 1 19.01 -10.46 7.17
CA MET A 1 17.66 -10.59 7.74
C MET A 1 17.14 -9.23 8.16
N HIS A 2 15.95 -8.89 7.74
CA HIS A 2 15.30 -7.67 8.18
C HIS A 2 14.74 -7.83 9.57
N THR A 3 15.05 -6.90 10.44
CA THR A 3 14.47 -6.84 11.77
C THR A 3 13.18 -6.01 11.76
N HIS A 4 12.96 -5.22 10.71
CA HIS A 4 11.78 -4.38 10.58
C HIS A 4 11.02 -4.73 9.30
N PRO A 5 9.70 -4.83 9.36
CA PRO A 5 8.90 -5.04 8.15
C PRO A 5 8.97 -3.83 7.24
N ILE A 6 8.80 -4.06 5.96
CA ILE A 6 8.94 -3.04 4.93
C ILE A 6 7.58 -2.72 4.32
N VAL A 7 7.27 -1.42 4.22
CA VAL A 7 6.09 -0.92 3.52
C VAL A 7 6.58 -0.20 2.26
N SER A 8 6.07 -0.60 1.11
CA SER A 8 6.34 0.09 -0.15
C SER A 8 5.28 1.16 -0.35
N ILE A 9 5.71 2.40 -0.54
CA ILE A 9 4.82 3.54 -0.72
C ILE A 9 4.91 4.04 -2.14
N ILE A 10 3.79 4.05 -2.85
CA ILE A 10 3.73 4.39 -4.26
C ILE A 10 2.77 5.56 -4.44
N ASP A 11 3.30 6.70 -4.86
CA ASP A 11 2.50 7.90 -5.08
C ASP A 11 3.28 8.81 -6.01
N ASP A 12 2.62 9.35 -7.03
CA ASP A 12 3.26 10.26 -7.97
C ASP A 12 3.44 11.67 -7.41
N ASP A 13 2.74 12.00 -6.32
CA ASP A 13 2.87 13.28 -5.63
C ASP A 13 3.97 13.16 -4.57
N GLU A 14 5.09 13.86 -4.80
CA GLU A 14 6.22 13.79 -3.89
C GLU A 14 5.87 14.21 -2.46
N SER A 15 5.06 15.27 -2.32
CA SER A 15 4.68 15.75 -0.99
C SER A 15 3.90 14.71 -0.21
N VAL A 16 2.95 14.04 -0.87
CA VAL A 16 2.17 12.98 -0.25
C VAL A 16 3.06 11.79 0.07
N ARG A 17 3.95 11.43 -0.85
CA ARG A 17 4.86 10.30 -0.68
C ARG A 17 5.75 10.50 0.55
N ILE A 18 6.32 11.70 0.70
CA ILE A 18 7.18 12.03 1.83
C ILE A 18 6.39 12.03 3.14
N ALA A 19 5.21 12.65 3.15
CA ALA A 19 4.38 12.71 4.35
C ALA A 19 3.96 11.31 4.81
N THR A 20 3.56 10.47 3.88
CA THR A 20 3.18 9.09 4.17
C THR A 20 4.38 8.31 4.71
N SER A 21 5.54 8.51 4.11
CA SER A 21 6.77 7.86 4.55
C SER A 21 7.10 8.22 6.00
N SER A 22 7.05 9.50 6.33
CA SER A 22 7.34 9.96 7.69
C SER A 22 6.41 9.32 8.71
N LEU A 23 5.12 9.28 8.37
CA LEU A 23 4.12 8.67 9.23
C LEU A 23 4.41 7.18 9.46
N VAL A 24 4.64 6.44 8.37
CA VAL A 24 4.84 4.99 8.45
C VAL A 24 6.12 4.67 9.24
N ARG A 25 7.18 5.44 9.04
CA ARG A 25 8.41 5.26 9.81
C ARG A 25 8.18 5.51 11.30
N SER A 26 7.37 6.50 11.63
CA SER A 26 7.08 6.81 13.04
C SER A 26 6.36 5.66 13.73
N LEU A 27 5.73 4.77 12.97
CA LEU A 27 5.02 3.60 13.49
C LEU A 27 5.93 2.37 13.58
N GLY A 28 7.21 2.50 13.27
CA GLY A 28 8.18 1.42 13.42
C GLY A 28 8.45 0.59 12.18
N TRP A 29 7.99 1.04 11.01
CA TRP A 29 8.19 0.31 9.76
C TRP A 29 9.32 0.92 8.95
N ASP A 30 10.02 0.07 8.20
CA ASP A 30 10.92 0.56 7.15
C ASP A 30 10.08 0.85 5.91
N VAL A 31 10.56 1.77 5.07
CA VAL A 31 9.81 2.16 3.87
C VAL A 31 10.70 2.11 2.64
N ARG A 32 10.07 1.85 1.49
CA ARG A 32 10.65 2.05 0.17
C ARG A 32 9.70 2.93 -0.61
N LEU A 33 10.23 3.89 -1.35
CA LEU A 33 9.44 4.90 -2.02
C LEU A 33 9.51 4.74 -3.53
N TYR A 34 8.37 4.84 -4.19
CA TYR A 34 8.28 4.74 -5.65
C TYR A 34 7.35 5.83 -6.16
N ALA A 35 7.74 6.45 -7.27
CA ALA A 35 6.96 7.52 -7.87
C ALA A 35 5.86 6.99 -8.80
N SER A 36 5.90 5.71 -9.15
CA SER A 36 4.92 5.11 -10.05
C SER A 36 4.79 3.62 -9.78
N ALA A 37 3.65 3.06 -10.22
CA ALA A 37 3.44 1.62 -10.17
C ALA A 37 4.46 0.87 -11.03
N GLU A 38 4.80 1.44 -12.18
CA GLU A 38 5.78 0.86 -13.08
C GLU A 38 7.14 0.73 -12.41
N ASP A 39 7.57 1.78 -11.69
CA ASP A 39 8.83 1.75 -10.95
C ASP A 39 8.83 0.66 -9.87
N PHE A 40 7.72 0.52 -9.17
CA PHE A 40 7.60 -0.52 -8.15
C PHE A 40 7.73 -1.90 -8.77
N LEU A 41 6.98 -2.16 -9.84
CA LEU A 41 7.01 -3.47 -10.48
C LEU A 41 8.38 -3.78 -11.07
N ALA A 42 9.04 -2.77 -11.65
CA ALA A 42 10.35 -2.93 -12.25
C ALA A 42 11.45 -3.17 -11.22
N SER A 43 11.22 -2.78 -9.97
CA SER A 43 12.22 -2.92 -8.92
C SER A 43 12.52 -4.38 -8.58
N GLY A 44 11.58 -5.27 -8.82
CA GLY A 44 11.72 -6.67 -8.44
C GLY A 44 11.71 -6.90 -6.93
N GLN A 45 11.41 -5.89 -6.15
CA GLN A 45 11.49 -5.96 -4.69
C GLN A 45 10.12 -6.18 -4.06
N VAL A 46 9.46 -7.26 -4.43
CA VAL A 46 8.14 -7.60 -3.86
C VAL A 46 8.23 -8.67 -2.78
N GLY A 47 9.31 -9.45 -2.76
CA GLY A 47 9.39 -10.63 -1.90
C GLY A 47 9.53 -10.33 -0.42
N ASP A 48 10.10 -9.20 -0.05
CA ASP A 48 10.32 -8.83 1.34
C ASP A 48 9.42 -7.70 1.82
N VAL A 49 8.39 -7.37 1.04
CA VAL A 49 7.44 -6.32 1.36
C VAL A 49 6.29 -6.90 2.19
N ALA A 50 5.99 -6.26 3.31
CA ALA A 50 4.88 -6.67 4.16
C ALA A 50 3.55 -6.04 3.73
N CYS A 51 3.60 -4.85 3.12
CA CYS A 51 2.39 -4.11 2.75
C CYS A 51 2.73 -3.05 1.71
N ILE A 52 1.76 -2.74 0.86
CA ILE A 52 1.86 -1.65 -0.12
C ILE A 52 0.86 -0.57 0.28
N ILE A 53 1.31 0.68 0.29
CA ILE A 53 0.41 1.84 0.39
C ILE A 53 0.52 2.57 -0.95
N SER A 54 -0.56 2.64 -1.69
CA SER A 54 -0.54 3.18 -3.05
C SER A 54 -1.67 4.16 -3.31
N ASP A 55 -1.35 5.22 -4.04
CA ASP A 55 -2.37 6.04 -4.67
C ASP A 55 -3.08 5.21 -5.73
N VAL A 56 -4.35 5.47 -5.94
CA VAL A 56 -5.12 4.81 -6.99
C VAL A 56 -4.90 5.49 -8.33
N GLN A 57 -4.94 6.81 -8.36
CA GLN A 57 -4.90 7.58 -9.60
C GLN A 57 -3.52 8.14 -9.85
N MET A 58 -2.80 7.51 -10.77
CA MET A 58 -1.44 7.91 -11.14
C MET A 58 -1.34 7.92 -12.66
N PRO A 59 -0.49 8.78 -13.23
CA PRO A 59 -0.23 8.73 -14.68
C PRO A 59 0.33 7.35 -15.05
N GLY A 60 -0.03 6.87 -16.22
CA GLY A 60 0.38 5.53 -16.66
C GLY A 60 -0.45 4.47 -15.95
N MET A 61 0.21 3.52 -15.31
CA MET A 61 -0.49 2.45 -14.61
C MET A 61 -1.14 2.97 -13.33
N THR A 62 -2.43 2.72 -13.17
CA THR A 62 -3.15 3.08 -11.94
C THR A 62 -2.85 2.06 -10.83
N GLY A 63 -3.22 2.44 -9.60
CA GLY A 63 -3.07 1.52 -8.48
C GLY A 63 -3.90 0.25 -8.64
N LEU A 64 -5.10 0.37 -9.21
CA LEU A 64 -5.94 -0.81 -9.44
C LEU A 64 -5.35 -1.72 -10.52
N GLU A 65 -4.76 -1.14 -11.56
CA GLU A 65 -4.09 -1.94 -12.58
C GLU A 65 -2.86 -2.65 -12.02
N MET A 66 -2.13 -1.97 -11.15
CA MET A 66 -1.00 -2.59 -10.44
C MET A 66 -1.46 -3.77 -9.59
N GLN A 67 -2.55 -3.59 -8.86
CA GLN A 67 -3.12 -4.66 -8.04
C GLN A 67 -3.47 -5.87 -8.90
N ARG A 68 -4.11 -5.64 -10.03
CA ARG A 68 -4.47 -6.71 -10.96
C ARG A 68 -3.23 -7.41 -11.51
N ARG A 69 -2.21 -6.64 -11.85
CA ARG A 69 -0.97 -7.19 -12.36
C ARG A 69 -0.28 -8.09 -11.32
N LEU A 70 -0.27 -7.67 -10.06
CA LEU A 70 0.31 -8.49 -9.00
C LEU A 70 -0.46 -9.79 -8.83
N LEU A 71 -1.80 -9.74 -8.86
CA LEU A 71 -2.62 -10.95 -8.77
C LEU A 71 -2.35 -11.89 -9.94
N ASP A 72 -2.25 -11.34 -11.15
CA ASP A 72 -1.96 -12.16 -12.34
C ASP A 72 -0.59 -12.83 -12.24
N ASP A 73 0.34 -12.20 -11.55
CA ASP A 73 1.69 -12.75 -11.34
C ASP A 73 1.77 -13.67 -10.12
N GLY A 74 0.64 -13.93 -9.46
CA GLY A 74 0.59 -14.82 -8.30
C GLY A 74 1.08 -14.17 -7.01
N VAL A 75 1.19 -12.85 -6.97
CA VAL A 75 1.67 -12.12 -5.80
C VAL A 75 0.48 -11.61 -5.00
N THR A 76 0.38 -12.05 -3.75
CA THR A 76 -0.68 -11.61 -2.84
C THR A 76 -0.05 -10.79 -1.72
N LEU A 77 -0.12 -9.48 -1.84
CA LEU A 77 0.37 -8.54 -0.84
C LEU A 77 -0.78 -7.70 -0.33
N PRO A 78 -0.83 -7.43 0.99
CA PRO A 78 -1.82 -6.49 1.51
C PRO A 78 -1.60 -5.11 0.89
N ILE A 79 -2.65 -4.49 0.40
CA ILE A 79 -2.58 -3.17 -0.21
C ILE A 79 -3.54 -2.24 0.50
N ILE A 80 -3.02 -1.09 0.93
CA ILE A 80 -3.82 0.03 1.43
C ILE A 80 -3.84 1.06 0.31
N PHE A 81 -5.02 1.35 -0.23
CA PHE A 81 -5.15 2.39 -1.23
C PHE A 81 -5.48 3.72 -0.58
N ILE A 82 -4.92 4.79 -1.14
CA ILE A 82 -5.23 6.15 -0.74
C ILE A 82 -5.68 6.90 -1.99
N SER A 83 -6.82 7.56 -1.93
CA SER A 83 -7.36 8.22 -3.11
C SER A 83 -8.01 9.55 -2.76
N ALA A 84 -7.82 10.55 -3.63
CA ALA A 84 -8.52 11.82 -3.50
C ALA A 84 -10.00 11.68 -3.88
N PHE A 85 -10.31 10.72 -4.76
CA PHE A 85 -11.66 10.55 -5.30
C PHE A 85 -12.04 9.08 -5.31
N ALA A 86 -12.39 8.54 -4.12
CA ALA A 86 -12.78 7.15 -4.00
C ALA A 86 -14.28 7.02 -4.24
N SER A 87 -14.67 6.53 -5.42
CA SER A 87 -16.07 6.18 -5.68
C SER A 87 -16.38 4.84 -5.01
N GLU A 88 -17.65 4.57 -4.78
CA GLU A 88 -18.06 3.29 -4.21
C GLU A 88 -17.70 2.14 -5.14
N THR A 89 -17.85 2.33 -6.45
CA THR A 89 -17.49 1.30 -7.42
C THR A 89 -16.01 0.96 -7.35
N MET A 90 -15.16 1.98 -7.29
CA MET A 90 -13.72 1.78 -7.20
C MET A 90 -13.34 1.09 -5.89
N ARG A 91 -13.96 1.52 -4.79
CA ARG A 91 -13.72 0.92 -3.47
C ARG A 91 -14.09 -0.57 -3.48
N GLN A 92 -15.24 -0.90 -4.03
CA GLN A 92 -15.67 -2.30 -4.11
C GLN A 92 -14.74 -3.13 -4.98
N GLN A 93 -14.31 -2.58 -6.10
CA GLN A 93 -13.39 -3.29 -6.98
C GLN A 93 -12.06 -3.58 -6.26
N ALA A 94 -11.51 -2.57 -5.57
CA ALA A 94 -10.26 -2.73 -4.84
C ALA A 94 -10.39 -3.80 -3.75
N LEU A 95 -11.46 -3.75 -2.97
CA LEU A 95 -11.69 -4.69 -1.88
C LEU A 95 -11.95 -6.10 -2.41
N ASN A 96 -12.70 -6.24 -3.49
CA ASN A 96 -12.96 -7.54 -4.10
C ASN A 96 -11.67 -8.18 -4.62
N ASP A 97 -10.72 -7.37 -5.06
CA ASP A 97 -9.43 -7.86 -5.54
C ASP A 97 -8.39 -8.01 -4.41
N GLY A 98 -8.81 -7.85 -3.16
CA GLY A 98 -7.99 -8.18 -2.01
C GLY A 98 -7.35 -7.03 -1.28
N ALA A 99 -7.72 -5.77 -1.59
CA ALA A 99 -7.18 -4.64 -0.84
C ALA A 99 -7.60 -4.71 0.63
N MET A 100 -6.71 -4.30 1.50
CA MET A 100 -6.98 -4.25 2.93
C MET A 100 -7.98 -3.17 3.27
N CYS A 101 -7.76 -1.98 2.71
CA CYS A 101 -8.66 -0.85 2.91
C CYS A 101 -8.42 0.20 1.83
N VAL A 102 -9.39 1.10 1.70
CA VAL A 102 -9.31 2.25 0.80
C VAL A 102 -9.57 3.48 1.64
N LEU A 103 -8.57 4.36 1.72
CA LEU A 103 -8.62 5.57 2.54
C LEU A 103 -8.70 6.79 1.65
N SER A 104 -9.33 7.84 2.16
CA SER A 104 -9.43 9.11 1.42
C SER A 104 -8.26 10.02 1.75
N LYS A 105 -7.85 10.83 0.78
CA LYS A 105 -6.90 11.93 1.02
C LYS A 105 -7.64 13.12 1.62
N PRO A 106 -7.01 13.89 2.48
CA PRO A 106 -5.64 13.78 2.95
C PRO A 106 -5.44 12.58 3.88
N VAL A 107 -4.21 12.09 3.93
CA VAL A 107 -3.88 10.89 4.69
C VAL A 107 -4.15 11.13 6.17
N ASP A 108 -4.99 10.27 6.75
CA ASP A 108 -5.31 10.33 8.17
C ASP A 108 -4.39 9.35 8.91
N SER A 109 -3.55 9.91 9.79
CA SER A 109 -2.57 9.09 10.50
C SER A 109 -3.21 8.00 11.33
N ALA A 110 -4.36 8.28 11.96
CA ALA A 110 -5.06 7.28 12.76
C ALA A 110 -5.58 6.13 11.90
N ALA A 111 -6.08 6.44 10.69
CA ALA A 111 -6.58 5.41 9.80
C ALA A 111 -5.46 4.51 9.29
N VAL A 112 -4.32 5.10 8.90
CA VAL A 112 -3.17 4.32 8.45
C VAL A 112 -2.64 3.46 9.58
N SER A 113 -2.54 4.03 10.77
CA SER A 113 -2.08 3.30 11.95
C SER A 113 -2.95 2.08 12.23
N ARG A 114 -4.29 2.25 12.18
CA ARG A 114 -5.21 1.13 12.39
C ARG A 114 -5.04 0.04 11.34
N CYS A 115 -4.87 0.41 10.08
CA CYS A 115 -4.67 -0.58 9.02
C CYS A 115 -3.38 -1.37 9.22
N LEU A 116 -2.30 -0.70 9.58
CA LEU A 116 -1.02 -1.37 9.82
C LEU A 116 -1.06 -2.23 11.07
N GLU A 117 -1.77 -1.77 12.11
CA GLU A 117 -1.97 -2.58 13.31
C GLU A 117 -2.75 -3.85 13.00
N GLN A 118 -3.77 -3.76 12.17
CA GLN A 118 -4.53 -4.95 11.75
C GLN A 118 -3.64 -5.95 11.02
N LEU A 119 -2.72 -5.46 10.22
CA LEU A 119 -1.78 -6.30 9.51
C LEU A 119 -0.89 -7.08 10.49
N GLN A 120 -0.35 -6.39 11.50
CA GLN A 120 0.47 -7.04 12.51
C GLN A 120 -0.34 -8.02 13.36
N ALA A 121 -1.54 -7.61 13.76
CA ALA A 121 -2.42 -8.49 14.55
C ALA A 121 -2.82 -9.73 13.76
N GLY A 122 -3.13 -9.56 12.45
CA GLY A 122 -3.43 -10.68 11.59
C GLY A 122 -2.28 -11.65 11.46
N GLY A 123 -1.06 -11.12 11.30
CA GLY A 123 0.14 -11.94 11.25
C GLY A 123 0.37 -12.69 12.55
N ASN A 124 0.19 -12.02 13.69
CA ASN A 124 0.30 -12.64 14.99
C ASN A 124 -0.82 -13.66 15.22
N GLY A 125 -2.02 -13.31 14.80
CA GLY A 125 -3.18 -14.20 14.94
C GLY A 125 -3.02 -15.48 14.17
N ALA A 126 -2.33 -15.44 13.05
CA ALA A 126 -2.10 -16.63 12.24
C ALA A 126 -1.24 -17.68 12.94
N LEU A 127 -0.58 -17.31 14.01
CA LEU A 127 0.26 -18.22 14.77
C LEU A 127 -0.50 -19.02 15.82
N HIS A 128 -1.74 -18.70 16.04
CA HIS A 128 -2.55 -19.34 17.10
C HIS A 128 -3.36 -20.51 16.61
#